data_6c8a22ce7f53af302b86d96af8169b08
#
_entry.id   6c8a22ce7f53af302b86d96af8169b08
#
_cell.length_a   1.000
_cell.length_b   1.000
_cell.length_c   1.000
_cell.angle_alpha   90.00
_cell.angle_beta   90.00
_cell.angle_gamma   90.00
#
_symmetry.space_group_name_H-M   'P 1'
#
loop_
_entity.id
_entity.type
_entity.pdbx_description
1 polymer ?
#
loop_
_entity_poly.entity_id
_entity_poly.type
_entity_poly.pdbx_seq_one_letter_code
_entity_poly.pdbx_strand_id
1 'polypeptide(L)'
;MAYEKVLVALADPTRRGLYERLVRRPHRVGELARLAKLSQPSVSQHLRVLSEAELVTHEREGTRRHYRASRAGLEELRRYLESMWDDVLAAYAAADPAPPKKTRTPRTPR
;
A
#
# COMPACT_ATOMS: atom_id res chain seq x y z
N MET A 1 13.44 7.37 -4.20
CA MET A 1 12.13 7.68 -4.75
C MET A 1 11.05 7.36 -3.78
N ALA A 2 10.00 8.14 -3.80
CA ALA A 2 8.92 7.95 -2.83
C ALA A 2 8.28 6.58 -2.95
N TYR A 3 8.10 6.09 -4.17
CA TYR A 3 7.45 4.80 -4.35
C TYR A 3 8.25 3.64 -3.76
N GLU A 4 9.56 3.81 -3.63
CA GLU A 4 10.39 2.75 -3.06
C GLU A 4 10.04 2.52 -1.59
N LYS A 5 9.79 3.59 -0.86
CA LYS A 5 9.38 3.46 0.52
C LYS A 5 8.03 2.76 0.62
N VAL A 6 7.15 3.02 -0.34
CA VAL A 6 5.85 2.35 -0.38
C VAL A 6 6.03 0.86 -0.59
N LEU A 7 6.88 0.48 -1.53
CA LEU A 7 7.13 -0.94 -1.80
C LEU A 7 7.69 -1.64 -0.58
N VAL A 8 8.66 -1.01 0.09
CA VAL A 8 9.25 -1.59 1.28
C VAL A 8 8.20 -1.73 2.38
N ALA A 9 7.40 -0.69 2.57
CA ALA A 9 6.38 -0.71 3.62
C ALA A 9 5.37 -1.82 3.39
N LEU A 10 4.92 -1.99 2.15
CA LEU A 10 3.89 -2.98 1.85
C LEU A 10 4.44 -4.39 1.65
N ALA A 11 5.75 -4.55 1.60
CA ALA A 11 6.34 -5.87 1.45
C ALA A 11 6.14 -6.73 2.69
N ASP A 12 6.10 -6.12 3.85
CA ASP A 12 5.89 -6.86 5.09
C ASP A 12 4.41 -7.23 5.23
N PRO A 13 4.08 -8.52 5.34
CA PRO A 13 2.66 -8.93 5.37
C PRO A 13 1.90 -8.38 6.57
N THR A 14 2.53 -8.30 7.74
CA THR A 14 1.88 -7.76 8.91
C THR A 14 1.55 -6.29 8.72
N ARG A 15 2.53 -5.55 8.22
CA ARG A 15 2.35 -4.12 7.99
C ARG A 15 1.30 -3.88 6.92
N ARG A 16 1.33 -4.68 5.86
CA ARG A 16 0.33 -4.57 4.80
C ARG A 16 -1.06 -4.83 5.34
N GLY A 17 -1.20 -5.81 6.24
CA GLY A 17 -2.48 -6.10 6.86
C GLY A 17 -3.01 -4.95 7.69
N LEU A 18 -2.12 -4.28 8.42
CA LEU A 18 -2.53 -3.10 9.18
C LEU A 18 -3.00 -1.99 8.26
N TYR A 19 -2.27 -1.78 7.17
CA TYR A 19 -2.65 -0.77 6.20
C TYR A 19 -4.03 -1.08 5.61
N GLU A 20 -4.30 -2.33 5.29
CA GLU A 20 -5.58 -2.72 4.71
C GLU A 20 -6.73 -2.47 5.68
N ARG A 21 -6.49 -2.65 6.98
CA ARG A 21 -7.51 -2.31 7.96
C ARG A 21 -7.80 -0.82 7.96
N LEU A 22 -6.74 -0.03 7.84
CA LEU A 22 -6.90 1.43 7.83
C LEU A 22 -7.56 1.94 6.56
N VAL A 23 -7.40 1.21 5.46
CA VAL A 23 -8.11 1.56 4.24
C VAL A 23 -9.62 1.49 4.47
N ARG A 24 -10.06 0.56 5.31
CA ARG A 24 -11.49 0.40 5.56
C ARG A 24 -12.04 1.48 6.48
N ARG A 25 -11.30 1.85 7.51
CA ARG A 25 -11.70 2.95 8.37
C ARG A 25 -10.55 3.31 9.31
N PRO A 26 -10.61 4.50 9.91
CA PRO A 26 -9.57 4.88 10.87
C PRO A 26 -9.60 4.00 12.11
N HIS A 27 -8.44 3.89 12.75
CA HIS A 27 -8.29 3.11 13.97
C HIS A 27 -7.28 3.79 14.88
N ARG A 28 -7.41 3.50 16.17
CA ARG A 28 -6.39 3.85 17.15
C ARG A 28 -5.39 2.72 17.25
N VAL A 29 -4.19 3.04 17.77
CA VAL A 29 -3.14 2.04 17.91
C VAL A 29 -3.61 0.85 18.75
N GLY A 30 -4.29 1.13 19.87
CA GLY A 30 -4.75 0.05 20.73
C GLY A 30 -5.73 -0.87 20.04
N GLU A 31 -6.61 -0.29 19.23
CA GLU A 31 -7.58 -1.07 18.48
C GLU A 31 -6.89 -1.96 17.46
N LEU A 32 -5.92 -1.39 16.73
CA LEU A 32 -5.18 -2.18 15.75
C LEU A 32 -4.41 -3.30 16.43
N ALA A 33 -3.81 -3.01 17.59
CA ALA A 33 -3.05 -4.02 18.31
C ALA A 33 -3.95 -5.19 18.71
N ARG A 34 -5.13 -4.88 19.19
CA ARG A 34 -6.06 -5.92 19.57
C ARG A 34 -6.53 -6.74 18.38
N LEU A 35 -6.89 -6.07 17.30
CA LEU A 35 -7.41 -6.77 16.13
C LEU A 35 -6.33 -7.61 15.45
N ALA A 36 -5.11 -7.12 15.42
CA ALA A 36 -4.01 -7.83 14.76
C ALA A 36 -3.28 -8.77 15.70
N LYS A 37 -3.64 -8.76 16.98
CA LYS A 37 -3.00 -9.61 17.99
C LYS A 37 -1.51 -9.30 18.10
N LEU A 38 -1.20 -8.03 18.17
CA LEU A 38 0.16 -7.55 18.28
C LEU A 38 0.26 -6.63 19.50
N SER A 39 1.48 -6.41 19.96
CA SER A 39 1.68 -5.42 21.02
C SER A 39 1.55 -4.02 20.44
N GLN A 40 1.21 -3.07 21.31
CA GLN A 40 1.11 -1.68 20.86
C GLN A 40 2.44 -1.13 20.36
N PRO A 41 3.57 -1.41 21.02
CA PRO A 41 4.85 -0.96 20.45
C PRO A 41 5.12 -1.51 19.05
N SER A 42 4.75 -2.76 18.81
CA SER A 42 4.93 -3.35 17.51
C SER A 42 4.10 -2.62 16.46
N VAL A 43 2.82 -2.36 16.78
CA VAL A 43 1.94 -1.64 15.87
C VAL A 43 2.48 -0.23 15.62
N SER A 44 2.95 0.45 16.66
CA SER A 44 3.49 1.80 16.50
C SER A 44 4.68 1.81 15.57
N GLN A 45 5.54 0.79 15.66
CA GLN A 45 6.69 0.67 14.78
C GLN A 45 6.24 0.52 13.33
N HIS A 46 5.27 -0.36 13.10
CA HIS A 46 4.74 -0.55 11.75
C HIS A 46 4.08 0.72 11.23
N LEU A 47 3.35 1.42 12.07
CA LEU A 47 2.71 2.66 11.65
C LEU A 47 3.72 3.74 11.30
N ARG A 48 4.86 3.75 11.99
CA ARG A 48 5.92 4.69 11.65
C ARG A 48 6.41 4.46 10.22
N VAL A 49 6.67 3.20 9.89
CA VAL A 49 7.13 2.86 8.54
C VAL A 49 6.08 3.26 7.50
N LEU A 50 4.82 2.97 7.79
CA LEU A 50 3.74 3.34 6.89
C LEU A 50 3.61 4.86 6.75
N SER A 51 3.81 5.60 7.85
CA SER A 51 3.74 7.06 7.81
C SER A 51 4.88 7.64 6.98
N GLU A 52 6.08 7.10 7.12
CA GLU A 52 7.22 7.59 6.36
C GLU A 52 7.04 7.33 4.88
N ALA A 53 6.28 6.30 4.52
CA ALA A 53 5.96 6.03 3.12
C ALA A 53 4.73 6.81 2.66
N GLU A 54 4.15 7.63 3.54
CA GLU A 54 2.96 8.42 3.25
C GLU A 54 1.77 7.56 2.88
N LEU A 55 1.71 6.38 3.47
CA LEU A 55 0.57 5.48 3.28
C LEU A 55 -0.49 5.69 4.36
N VAL A 56 -0.11 6.24 5.50
CA VAL A 56 -1.05 6.55 6.56
C VAL A 56 -0.73 7.91 7.12
N THR A 57 -1.73 8.50 7.74
CA THR A 57 -1.57 9.74 8.48
C THR A 57 -2.38 9.59 9.75
N HIS A 58 -2.27 10.55 10.64
CA HIS A 58 -3.02 10.47 11.86
C HIS A 58 -3.49 11.85 12.29
N GLU A 59 -4.57 11.87 13.06
CA GLU A 59 -5.10 13.06 13.66
C GLU A 59 -5.14 12.87 15.15
N ARG A 60 -4.80 13.92 15.88
CA ARG A 60 -4.84 13.88 17.31
C ARG A 60 -6.24 14.20 17.78
N GLU A 61 -6.71 13.42 18.73
CA GLU A 61 -8.01 13.66 19.33
C GLU A 61 -7.82 13.54 20.83
N GLY A 62 -7.63 14.67 21.50
CA GLY A 62 -7.25 14.64 22.89
C GLY A 62 -5.86 14.06 23.03
N THR A 63 -5.74 13.02 23.84
CA THR A 63 -4.46 12.33 24.02
C THR A 63 -4.29 11.15 23.10
N ARG A 64 -5.25 10.93 22.21
CA ARG A 64 -5.23 9.74 21.35
C ARG A 64 -5.02 10.14 19.91
N ARG A 65 -4.52 9.19 19.14
CA ARG A 65 -4.30 9.40 17.72
C ARG A 65 -5.14 8.42 16.94
N HIS A 66 -5.83 8.94 15.96
CA HIS A 66 -6.58 8.13 15.00
C HIS A 66 -5.77 8.06 13.73
N TYR A 67 -5.37 6.87 13.35
CA TYR A 67 -4.65 6.65 12.11
C TYR A 67 -5.63 6.33 11.00
N ARG A 68 -5.32 6.82 9.82
CA ARG A 68 -6.13 6.57 8.65
C ARG A 68 -5.25 6.39 7.44
N ALA A 69 -5.77 5.71 6.42
CA ALA A 69 -5.04 5.56 5.17
C ALA A 69 -4.93 6.90 4.46
N SER A 70 -3.81 7.12 3.78
CA SER A 70 -3.56 8.30 2.99
C SER A 70 -3.32 7.88 1.55
N ARG A 71 -3.75 8.72 0.61
CA ARG A 71 -3.57 8.42 -0.80
C ARG A 71 -2.17 8.76 -1.30
N ALA A 72 -1.46 9.62 -0.60
CA ALA A 72 -0.25 10.22 -1.15
C ALA A 72 0.79 9.18 -1.57
N GLY A 73 1.12 8.24 -0.67
CA GLY A 73 2.11 7.23 -0.99
C GLY A 73 1.64 6.29 -2.07
N LEU A 74 0.38 5.88 -1.98
CA LEU A 74 -0.16 4.95 -2.97
C LEU A 74 -0.22 5.60 -4.35
N GLU A 75 -0.46 6.89 -4.39
CA GLU A 75 -0.48 7.62 -5.66
C GLU A 75 0.89 7.61 -6.32
N GLU A 76 1.96 7.74 -5.52
CA GLU A 76 3.31 7.65 -6.04
C GLU A 76 3.58 6.29 -6.65
N LEU A 77 3.14 5.23 -5.97
CA LEU A 77 3.31 3.89 -6.49
C LEU A 77 2.49 3.70 -7.76
N ARG A 78 1.29 4.24 -7.80
CA ARG A 78 0.45 4.12 -8.97
C ARG A 78 1.11 4.76 -10.19
N ARG A 79 1.70 5.94 -10.01
CA ARG A 79 2.39 6.61 -11.12
C ARG A 79 3.56 5.78 -11.63
N TYR A 80 4.31 5.20 -10.70
CA TYR A 80 5.43 4.37 -11.09
C TYR A 80 4.95 3.16 -11.88
N LEU A 81 3.90 2.51 -11.40
CA LEU A 81 3.38 1.32 -12.07
C LEU A 81 2.80 1.66 -13.43
N GLU A 82 2.14 2.80 -13.56
CA GLU A 82 1.60 3.22 -14.85
C GLU A 82 2.72 3.48 -15.84
N SER A 83 3.78 4.14 -15.38
CA SER A 83 4.92 4.40 -16.24
C SER A 83 5.56 3.10 -16.72
N MET A 84 5.72 2.15 -15.80
CA MET A 84 6.31 0.86 -16.13
C MET A 84 5.39 0.07 -17.07
N TRP A 85 4.09 0.17 -16.84
CA TRP A 85 3.11 -0.49 -17.66
C TRP A 85 3.19 0.01 -19.11
N ASP A 86 3.25 1.34 -19.27
CA ASP A 86 3.35 1.93 -20.60
C ASP A 86 4.65 1.51 -21.28
N ASP A 87 5.76 1.46 -20.55
CA ASP A 87 7.03 1.04 -21.11
C ASP A 87 6.98 -0.41 -21.55
N VAL A 88 6.36 -1.26 -20.76
CA VAL A 88 6.25 -2.68 -21.10
C VAL A 88 5.39 -2.86 -22.35
N LEU A 89 4.29 -2.13 -22.44
CA LEU A 89 3.43 -2.21 -23.60
C LEU A 89 4.14 -1.71 -24.86
N ALA A 90 4.89 -0.63 -24.74
CA ALA A 90 5.62 -0.09 -25.87
C ALA A 90 6.70 -1.08 -26.35
N ALA A 91 7.42 -1.67 -25.39
CA ALA A 91 8.45 -2.64 -25.74
C ALA A 91 7.83 -3.88 -26.38
N TYR A 92 6.71 -4.28 -25.87
CA TYR A 92 6.03 -5.46 -26.38
C TYR A 92 5.53 -5.24 -27.79
N ALA A 93 4.94 -4.10 -28.05
CA ALA A 93 4.44 -3.76 -29.39
C ALA A 93 5.57 -3.66 -30.39
N ALA A 94 6.73 -3.13 -29.97
CA ALA A 94 7.87 -3.00 -30.87
C ALA A 94 8.54 -4.32 -31.15
N ALA A 95 8.60 -5.19 -30.14
CA ALA A 95 9.33 -6.45 -30.28
C ALA A 95 8.50 -7.54 -30.94
N ASP A 96 7.21 -7.49 -30.82
CA ASP A 96 6.34 -8.55 -31.31
C ASP A 96 5.09 -7.95 -31.91
N PRO A 97 5.15 -7.67 -33.20
CA PRO A 97 3.98 -7.09 -33.87
C PRO A 97 2.77 -8.00 -33.87
N ALA A 98 2.98 -9.30 -33.75
CA ALA A 98 1.84 -10.21 -33.73
C ALA A 98 1.18 -10.17 -32.35
N PRO A 99 -0.13 -10.12 -32.29
CA PRO A 99 -0.78 -10.12 -30.98
C PRO A 99 -0.61 -11.45 -30.31
N PRO A 100 -0.47 -11.42 -29.03
CA PRO A 100 -0.37 -12.66 -28.29
C PRO A 100 -1.71 -13.30 -28.26
N LYS A 101 -1.73 -14.52 -28.05
CA LYS A 101 -2.90 -15.11 -27.88
C LYS A 101 -3.43 -14.74 -26.63
N LYS A 102 -4.17 -14.60 -26.31
CA LYS A 102 -4.80 -14.12 -25.32
C LYS A 102 -4.69 -14.69 -24.11
N THR A 103 -4.66 -14.50 -23.47
CA THR A 103 -4.43 -15.07 -22.40
C THR A 103 -5.33 -14.86 -21.40
N ARG A 104 -5.57 -14.96 -20.91
CA ARG A 104 -6.42 -14.87 -20.17
C ARG A 104 -6.35 -14.25 -19.03
N THR A 105 -6.78 -13.81 -18.58
CA THR A 105 -6.80 -13.01 -17.75
C THR A 105 -7.18 -13.33 -16.57
N PRO A 106 -7.07 -13.28 -15.89
CA PRO A 106 -7.48 -13.71 -14.84
C PRO A 106 -8.22 -13.08 -13.93
N ARG A 107 -8.41 -12.85 -13.56
CA ARG A 107 -8.97 -12.47 -12.86
C ARG A 107 -9.44 -12.32 -12.04
N THR A 108 -9.76 -12.15 -11.44
CA THR A 108 -10.23 -11.84 -10.74
C THR A 108 -10.65 -11.81 -9.97
N PRO A 109 -10.87 -11.77 -9.54
CA PRO A 109 -11.40 -11.68 -8.75
C PRO A 109 -11.91 -11.52 -7.93
N ARG A 110 -12.30 -11.38 -7.64
CA ARG A 110 -12.81 -11.23 -6.91
C ARG A 110 -12.83 -11.04 -6.38
#